data_935dd741608e1f01aaedfc73c5c2852e
#
_entry.id   935dd741608e1f01aaedfc73c5c2852e
#
_cell.length_a   1.000
_cell.length_b   1.000
_cell.length_c   1.000
_cell.angle_alpha   90.00
_cell.angle_beta   90.00
_cell.angle_gamma   90.00
#
_symmetry.space_group_name_H-M   'P 1'
#
loop_
_entity.id
_entity.type
_entity.pdbx_description
1 polymer ?
#
loop_
_entity_poly.entity_id
_entity_poly.type
_entity_poly.pdbx_seq_one_letter_code
_entity_poly.pdbx_strand_id
1 'polypeptide(L)'
;MVISIIFLFTNIFIIAICMAVYGGKQSYNDGMLFGVHIPDYAVREPEVESLVEEYSKKTKWFYSINGIASIAICLLNFWYFSVFLVVWTLWLAELCVGGMWLLFGTHKRLYAIKMENDWRADTQLTSEEDDVYWKNGWYSNPNDKRVWVPDRFCSLNYSTNMARPAGKIFTFGLLGGAAVMMLVLFIIFFRMDFMPRYLELDGDIAKVSSPMYPVTFKVNDIKGLQLLDEMPEGNFTRTNGLADDRQLVGKFREKETGDYRVYVYRGYSPILKIELPEYTVLINSMEEGQAELWYRELISDITALETVDIGIDRI
;
A
#
# COMPACT_ATOMS: atom_id res chain seq x y z
N MET A 1 -1.26 9.68 -13.80
CA MET A 1 -2.53 10.44 -13.61
C MET A 1 -3.69 9.56 -13.13
N VAL A 2 -4.05 8.45 -13.80
CA VAL A 2 -5.17 7.57 -13.38
C VAL A 2 -5.00 7.02 -11.96
N ILE A 3 -3.81 6.55 -11.61
CA ILE A 3 -3.49 6.00 -10.27
C ILE A 3 -3.76 7.06 -9.18
N SER A 4 -3.29 8.29 -9.34
CA SER A 4 -3.49 9.37 -8.37
C SER A 4 -4.98 9.69 -8.15
N ILE A 5 -5.78 9.64 -9.21
CA ILE A 5 -7.23 9.84 -9.13
C ILE A 5 -7.88 8.71 -8.32
N ILE A 6 -7.52 7.46 -8.60
CA ILE A 6 -8.04 6.30 -7.86
C ILE A 6 -7.73 6.43 -6.37
N PHE A 7 -6.46 6.74 -6.02
CA PHE A 7 -6.07 6.93 -4.63
C PHE A 7 -6.79 8.10 -3.95
N LEU A 8 -7.03 9.21 -4.67
CA LEU A 8 -7.77 10.34 -4.13
C LEU A 8 -9.22 9.95 -3.76
N PHE A 9 -9.92 9.24 -4.65
CA PHE A 9 -11.26 8.73 -4.35
C PHE A 9 -11.23 7.74 -3.18
N THR A 10 -10.24 6.85 -3.14
CA THR A 10 -10.05 5.91 -2.03
C THR A 10 -9.84 6.65 -0.70
N ASN A 11 -9.03 7.71 -0.68
CA ASN A 11 -8.78 8.52 0.51
C ASN A 11 -10.05 9.20 1.01
N ILE A 12 -10.84 9.81 0.12
CA ILE A 12 -12.12 10.42 0.47
C ILE A 12 -13.05 9.38 1.10
N PHE A 13 -13.13 8.19 0.49
CA PHE A 13 -13.98 7.10 0.98
C PHE A 13 -13.53 6.60 2.36
N ILE A 14 -12.23 6.41 2.58
CA ILE A 14 -11.66 5.99 3.87
C ILE A 14 -11.92 7.05 4.95
N ILE A 15 -11.68 8.33 4.65
CA ILE A 15 -11.95 9.43 5.58
C ILE A 15 -13.45 9.45 5.96
N ALA A 16 -14.35 9.28 4.98
CA ALA A 16 -15.80 9.24 5.22
C ALA A 16 -16.17 8.06 6.14
N ILE A 17 -15.60 6.87 5.92
CA ILE A 17 -15.82 5.71 6.81
C ILE A 17 -15.29 6.01 8.22
N CYS A 18 -14.07 6.52 8.36
CA CYS A 18 -13.52 6.86 9.67
C CYS A 18 -14.37 7.91 10.40
N MET A 19 -14.85 8.93 9.69
CA MET A 19 -15.77 9.92 10.25
C MET A 19 -17.12 9.28 10.69
N ALA A 20 -17.67 8.36 9.90
CA ALA A 20 -18.90 7.66 10.26
C ALA A 20 -18.71 6.77 11.49
N VAL A 21 -17.57 6.06 11.58
CA VAL A 21 -17.29 5.13 12.68
C VAL A 21 -16.91 5.87 13.96
N TYR A 22 -16.04 6.87 13.88
CA TYR A 22 -15.50 7.55 15.07
C TYR A 22 -16.19 8.90 15.34
N GLY A 23 -16.52 9.68 14.31
CA GLY A 23 -17.09 11.02 14.45
C GLY A 23 -18.51 11.03 15.00
N GLY A 24 -19.31 9.99 14.77
CA GLY A 24 -20.73 9.91 15.21
C GLY A 24 -20.94 9.50 16.66
N LYS A 25 -19.88 9.18 17.42
CA LYS A 25 -19.99 8.67 18.81
C LYS A 25 -20.23 9.74 19.87
N GLN A 26 -20.42 10.97 19.47
CA GLN A 26 -20.81 12.10 20.35
C GLN A 26 -22.31 12.15 20.66
N SER A 27 -23.14 11.34 20.00
CA SER A 27 -24.58 11.28 20.30
C SER A 27 -24.86 10.23 21.37
N TYR A 28 -25.67 10.63 22.37
CA TYR A 28 -26.17 9.70 23.38
C TYR A 28 -27.18 8.76 22.74
N ASN A 29 -26.97 7.46 22.88
CA ASN A 29 -27.86 6.44 22.35
C ASN A 29 -27.79 5.17 23.22
N ASP A 30 -28.96 4.55 23.45
CA ASP A 30 -29.07 3.31 24.24
C ASP A 30 -28.40 3.36 25.61
N GLY A 31 -28.49 4.51 26.31
CA GLY A 31 -27.88 4.70 27.62
C GLY A 31 -26.36 4.92 27.57
N MET A 32 -25.77 5.06 26.39
CA MET A 32 -24.32 5.22 26.22
C MET A 32 -23.93 6.52 25.52
N LEU A 33 -22.85 7.11 26.00
CA LEU A 33 -22.13 8.19 25.35
C LEU A 33 -20.64 7.78 25.24
N PHE A 34 -20.04 7.90 24.08
CA PHE A 34 -18.64 7.46 23.81
C PHE A 34 -18.36 6.01 24.28
N GLY A 35 -19.40 5.13 24.25
CA GLY A 35 -19.29 3.76 24.70
C GLY A 35 -19.22 3.58 26.24
N VAL A 36 -19.59 4.58 27.02
CA VAL A 36 -19.75 4.53 28.48
C VAL A 36 -21.22 4.65 28.82
N HIS A 37 -21.74 3.76 29.65
CA HIS A 37 -23.11 3.86 30.17
C HIS A 37 -23.19 4.99 31.21
N ILE A 38 -24.03 5.97 30.96
CA ILE A 38 -24.31 7.06 31.88
C ILE A 38 -25.81 7.35 31.95
N PRO A 39 -26.32 7.87 33.08
CA PRO A 39 -27.72 8.25 33.19
C PRO A 39 -28.07 9.39 32.23
N ASP A 40 -29.33 9.44 31.79
CA ASP A 40 -29.81 10.45 30.84
C ASP A 40 -29.57 11.90 31.33
N TYR A 41 -29.75 12.15 32.64
CA TYR A 41 -29.52 13.46 33.23
C TYR A 41 -28.03 13.87 33.19
N ALA A 42 -27.11 12.91 33.26
CA ALA A 42 -25.67 13.17 33.26
C ALA A 42 -25.16 13.73 31.92
N VAL A 43 -25.89 13.51 30.82
CA VAL A 43 -25.53 14.06 29.50
C VAL A 43 -25.51 15.59 29.51
N ARG A 44 -26.31 16.21 30.39
CA ARG A 44 -26.45 17.67 30.51
C ARG A 44 -25.53 18.29 31.57
N GLU A 45 -24.70 17.47 32.21
CA GLU A 45 -23.73 18.00 33.17
C GLU A 45 -22.65 18.83 32.39
N PRO A 46 -22.24 20.00 32.92
CA PRO A 46 -21.32 20.89 32.23
C PRO A 46 -20.02 20.23 31.80
N GLU A 47 -19.51 19.28 32.60
CA GLU A 47 -18.28 18.55 32.32
C GLU A 47 -18.44 17.62 31.10
N VAL A 48 -19.62 16.97 30.99
CA VAL A 48 -19.93 16.08 29.87
C VAL A 48 -20.19 16.89 28.60
N GLU A 49 -20.92 17.99 28.67
CA GLU A 49 -21.14 18.90 27.54
C GLU A 49 -19.81 19.45 27.01
N SER A 50 -18.94 19.92 27.91
CA SER A 50 -17.60 20.38 27.53
C SER A 50 -16.77 19.29 26.84
N LEU A 51 -16.86 18.05 27.33
CA LEU A 51 -16.16 16.91 26.73
C LEU A 51 -16.67 16.60 25.32
N VAL A 52 -17.99 16.67 25.09
CA VAL A 52 -18.61 16.49 23.77
C VAL A 52 -18.17 17.58 22.79
N GLU A 53 -18.16 18.82 23.23
CA GLU A 53 -17.70 19.95 22.39
C GLU A 53 -16.21 19.83 22.03
N GLU A 54 -15.39 19.48 23.00
CA GLU A 54 -13.94 19.28 22.80
C GLU A 54 -13.69 18.18 21.77
N TYR A 55 -14.38 17.04 21.92
CA TYR A 55 -14.30 15.92 20.97
C TYR A 55 -14.72 16.36 19.56
N SER A 56 -15.87 17.03 19.44
CA SER A 56 -16.36 17.51 18.15
C SER A 56 -15.37 18.44 17.46
N LYS A 57 -14.77 19.40 18.20
CA LYS A 57 -13.76 20.32 17.66
C LYS A 57 -12.50 19.59 17.21
N LYS A 58 -11.96 18.70 18.06
CA LYS A 58 -10.76 17.90 17.75
C LYS A 58 -10.97 16.99 16.55
N THR A 59 -12.10 16.31 16.49
CA THR A 59 -12.44 15.39 15.39
C THR A 59 -12.58 16.13 14.05
N LYS A 60 -13.28 17.25 14.02
CA LYS A 60 -13.42 18.10 12.82
C LYS A 60 -12.05 18.58 12.34
N TRP A 61 -11.21 19.07 13.25
CA TRP A 61 -9.87 19.55 12.89
C TRP A 61 -8.97 18.42 12.38
N PHE A 62 -8.97 17.28 13.06
CA PHE A 62 -8.21 16.10 12.70
C PHE A 62 -8.54 15.62 11.27
N TYR A 63 -9.82 15.41 10.95
CA TYR A 63 -10.21 14.95 9.62
C TYR A 63 -10.04 16.03 8.54
N SER A 64 -10.16 17.31 8.87
CA SER A 64 -9.88 18.38 7.91
C SER A 64 -8.41 18.42 7.50
N ILE A 65 -7.49 18.30 8.46
CA ILE A 65 -6.05 18.24 8.16
C ILE A 65 -5.72 17.01 7.34
N ASN A 66 -6.25 15.85 7.75
CA ASN A 66 -6.04 14.60 7.01
C ASN A 66 -6.60 14.66 5.59
N GLY A 67 -7.72 15.35 5.39
CA GLY A 67 -8.26 15.62 4.06
C GLY A 67 -7.30 16.42 3.18
N ILE A 68 -6.72 17.49 3.71
CA ILE A 68 -5.73 18.31 2.99
C ILE A 68 -4.44 17.50 2.74
N ALA A 69 -3.93 16.81 3.77
CA ALA A 69 -2.72 15.98 3.67
C ALA A 69 -2.86 14.89 2.60
N SER A 70 -4.04 14.28 2.48
CA SER A 70 -4.31 13.24 1.49
C SER A 70 -4.10 13.69 0.05
N ILE A 71 -4.41 14.96 -0.25
CA ILE A 71 -4.18 15.55 -1.58
C ILE A 71 -2.67 15.68 -1.83
N ALA A 72 -1.93 16.23 -0.86
CA ALA A 72 -0.48 16.39 -0.98
C ALA A 72 0.23 15.05 -1.13
N ILE A 73 -0.21 14.01 -0.41
CA ILE A 73 0.34 12.65 -0.51
C ILE A 73 0.11 12.08 -1.91
N CYS A 74 -1.07 12.28 -2.51
CA CYS A 74 -1.34 11.81 -3.87
C CYS A 74 -0.40 12.42 -4.93
N LEU A 75 0.16 13.61 -4.68
CA LEU A 75 1.14 14.23 -5.59
C LEU A 75 2.49 13.51 -5.59
N LEU A 76 2.84 12.81 -4.50
CA LEU A 76 4.08 12.03 -4.43
C LEU A 76 4.13 10.89 -5.46
N ASN A 77 2.96 10.42 -5.94
CA ASN A 77 2.90 9.40 -6.99
C ASN A 77 3.55 9.86 -8.31
N PHE A 78 3.67 11.16 -8.55
CA PHE A 78 4.38 11.71 -9.72
C PHE A 78 5.90 11.70 -9.56
N TRP A 79 6.40 11.44 -8.35
CA TRP A 79 7.83 11.33 -8.09
C TRP A 79 8.28 9.86 -8.11
N TYR A 80 8.10 9.10 -7.03
CA TYR A 80 8.38 7.66 -6.96
C TYR A 80 7.20 6.92 -6.36
N PHE A 81 6.73 5.87 -7.02
CA PHE A 81 5.58 5.09 -6.54
C PHE A 81 5.87 4.41 -5.20
N SER A 82 7.09 3.92 -4.98
CA SER A 82 7.50 3.31 -3.71
C SER A 82 7.45 4.31 -2.55
N VAL A 83 7.95 5.53 -2.75
CA VAL A 83 7.91 6.60 -1.74
C VAL A 83 6.46 6.99 -1.43
N PHE A 84 5.65 7.19 -2.48
CA PHE A 84 4.22 7.44 -2.35
C PHE A 84 3.54 6.36 -1.50
N LEU A 85 3.77 5.08 -1.81
CA LEU A 85 3.14 3.95 -1.12
C LEU A 85 3.49 3.90 0.37
N VAL A 86 4.75 4.14 0.74
CA VAL A 86 5.18 4.20 2.14
C VAL A 86 4.50 5.35 2.88
N VAL A 87 4.55 6.57 2.32
CA VAL A 87 3.95 7.75 2.94
C VAL A 87 2.43 7.60 3.06
N TRP A 88 1.79 7.07 2.03
CA TRP A 88 0.35 6.79 2.03
C TRP A 88 -0.04 5.77 3.10
N THR A 89 0.74 4.69 3.26
CA THR A 89 0.48 3.67 4.28
C THR A 89 0.66 4.22 5.69
N LEU A 90 1.70 5.04 5.92
CA LEU A 90 1.92 5.70 7.21
C LEU A 90 0.79 6.68 7.54
N TRP A 91 0.33 7.46 6.55
CA TRP A 91 -0.82 8.35 6.69
C TRP A 91 -2.10 7.56 6.99
N LEU A 92 -2.34 6.44 6.31
CA LEU A 92 -3.50 5.59 6.58
C LEU A 92 -3.47 5.02 8.01
N ALA A 93 -2.31 4.56 8.47
CA ALA A 93 -2.13 4.10 9.83
C ALA A 93 -2.36 5.24 10.86
N GLU A 94 -1.85 6.45 10.59
CA GLU A 94 -2.09 7.64 11.41
C GLU A 94 -3.58 7.99 11.46
N LEU A 95 -4.26 8.01 10.32
CA LEU A 95 -5.70 8.31 10.23
C LEU A 95 -6.53 7.33 11.08
N CYS A 96 -6.25 6.03 10.99
CA CYS A 96 -6.96 5.00 11.77
C CYS A 96 -6.63 5.08 13.26
N VAL A 97 -5.34 5.10 13.60
CA VAL A 97 -4.88 5.14 15.00
C VAL A 97 -5.27 6.46 15.67
N GLY A 98 -5.15 7.59 14.96
CA GLY A 98 -5.51 8.92 15.48
C GLY A 98 -7.00 9.04 15.76
N GLY A 99 -7.87 8.53 14.86
CA GLY A 99 -9.31 8.48 15.09
C GLY A 99 -9.68 7.62 16.31
N MET A 100 -9.07 6.44 16.44
CA MET A 100 -9.24 5.58 17.63
C MET A 100 -8.71 6.28 18.90
N TRP A 101 -7.57 6.93 18.83
CA TRP A 101 -6.98 7.63 19.97
C TRP A 101 -7.88 8.75 20.50
N LEU A 102 -8.47 9.54 19.60
CA LEU A 102 -9.42 10.59 19.97
C LEU A 102 -10.63 10.00 20.70
N LEU A 103 -11.22 8.93 20.16
CA LEU A 103 -12.38 8.28 20.74
C LEU A 103 -12.04 7.63 22.10
N PHE A 104 -10.98 6.84 22.16
CA PHE A 104 -10.60 6.12 23.40
C PHE A 104 -10.09 7.07 24.49
N GLY A 105 -9.45 8.17 24.11
CA GLY A 105 -9.08 9.24 25.05
C GLY A 105 -10.32 9.87 25.71
N THR A 106 -11.33 10.15 24.90
CA THR A 106 -12.62 10.71 25.38
C THR A 106 -13.40 9.71 26.19
N HIS A 107 -13.45 8.45 25.75
CA HIS A 107 -14.06 7.34 26.51
C HIS A 107 -13.46 7.20 27.92
N LYS A 108 -12.12 7.21 28.04
CA LYS A 108 -11.44 7.12 29.34
C LYS A 108 -11.76 8.29 30.26
N ARG A 109 -11.83 9.51 29.71
CA ARG A 109 -12.18 10.71 30.48
C ARG A 109 -13.62 10.64 30.98
N LEU A 110 -14.56 10.25 30.09
CA LEU A 110 -15.97 10.09 30.51
C LEU A 110 -16.13 8.97 31.55
N TYR A 111 -15.40 7.86 31.40
CA TYR A 111 -15.41 6.79 32.39
C TYR A 111 -14.88 7.27 33.77
N ALA A 112 -13.85 8.11 33.79
CA ALA A 112 -13.34 8.71 35.03
C ALA A 112 -14.39 9.62 35.68
N ILE A 113 -15.01 10.52 34.91
CA ILE A 113 -16.12 11.39 35.38
C ILE A 113 -17.26 10.56 35.96
N LYS A 114 -17.64 9.48 35.26
CA LYS A 114 -18.66 8.54 35.77
C LYS A 114 -18.30 7.97 37.13
N MET A 115 -17.07 7.52 37.31
CA MET A 115 -16.61 6.94 38.57
C MET A 115 -16.52 7.96 39.71
N GLU A 116 -16.12 9.20 39.41
CA GLU A 116 -16.03 10.29 40.40
C GLU A 116 -17.43 10.71 40.90
N ASN A 117 -18.44 10.67 40.02
CA ASN A 117 -19.81 11.05 40.35
C ASN A 117 -20.68 9.86 40.80
N ASP A 118 -20.12 8.65 40.90
CA ASP A 118 -20.84 7.39 41.21
C ASP A 118 -22.11 7.18 40.36
N TRP A 119 -22.03 7.55 39.07
CA TRP A 119 -23.15 7.38 38.17
C TRP A 119 -23.32 5.90 37.82
N ARG A 120 -24.45 5.33 38.22
CA ARG A 120 -24.86 4.02 37.78
C ARG A 120 -25.78 4.14 36.58
N ALA A 121 -25.62 3.26 35.59
CA ALA A 121 -26.53 3.27 34.46
C ALA A 121 -27.94 2.90 34.92
N ASP A 122 -28.87 3.80 34.75
CA ASP A 122 -30.29 3.59 35.08
C ASP A 122 -30.99 2.82 33.93
N THR A 123 -30.34 1.76 33.45
CA THR A 123 -30.83 0.98 32.32
C THR A 123 -31.48 -0.31 32.82
N GLN A 124 -32.76 -0.41 32.59
CA GLN A 124 -33.54 -1.63 32.82
C GLN A 124 -33.14 -2.84 31.97
N LEU A 125 -32.10 -2.69 31.11
CA LEU A 125 -31.75 -3.65 30.06
C LEU A 125 -30.45 -4.45 30.32
N THR A 126 -29.60 -4.05 31.27
CA THR A 126 -28.38 -4.79 31.57
C THR A 126 -28.24 -5.03 33.07
N SER A 127 -28.43 -6.27 33.47
CA SER A 127 -28.25 -6.68 34.86
C SER A 127 -26.81 -6.64 35.37
N GLU A 128 -25.85 -6.41 34.47
CA GLU A 128 -24.42 -6.28 34.78
C GLU A 128 -23.79 -5.16 33.97
N GLU A 129 -23.24 -4.19 34.70
CA GLU A 129 -22.47 -3.12 34.10
C GLU A 129 -21.11 -3.66 33.63
N ASP A 130 -20.87 -3.67 32.31
CA ASP A 130 -19.66 -4.23 31.71
C ASP A 130 -18.61 -3.17 31.32
N ASP A 131 -18.81 -1.90 31.65
CA ASP A 131 -17.91 -0.78 31.35
C ASP A 131 -16.48 -1.03 31.87
N VAL A 132 -16.36 -1.69 33.02
CA VAL A 132 -15.07 -2.05 33.63
C VAL A 132 -14.19 -2.87 32.67
N TYR A 133 -14.79 -3.68 31.82
CA TYR A 133 -14.07 -4.50 30.85
C TYR A 133 -13.68 -3.74 29.56
N TRP A 134 -14.24 -2.55 29.36
CA TRP A 134 -13.96 -1.65 28.24
C TRP A 134 -13.14 -0.42 28.62
N LYS A 135 -12.77 -0.26 29.89
CA LYS A 135 -12.11 0.95 30.43
C LYS A 135 -10.86 1.42 29.65
N ASN A 136 -10.23 0.55 28.90
CA ASN A 136 -9.06 0.87 28.08
C ASN A 136 -9.39 1.17 26.59
N GLY A 137 -10.68 1.11 26.21
CA GLY A 137 -11.12 1.23 24.84
C GLY A 137 -11.19 -0.09 24.06
N TRP A 138 -10.74 -1.20 24.67
CA TRP A 138 -10.86 -2.56 24.11
C TRP A 138 -11.41 -3.52 25.16
N TYR A 139 -12.07 -4.58 24.69
CA TYR A 139 -12.65 -5.57 25.58
C TYR A 139 -11.58 -6.45 26.25
N SER A 140 -11.65 -6.55 27.58
CA SER A 140 -10.72 -7.36 28.36
C SER A 140 -11.42 -7.93 29.59
N ASN A 141 -12.08 -9.09 29.42
CA ASN A 141 -12.79 -9.79 30.50
C ASN A 141 -12.21 -11.19 30.71
N PRO A 142 -11.51 -11.45 31.82
CA PRO A 142 -10.93 -12.77 32.14
C PRO A 142 -11.98 -13.84 32.44
N ASN A 143 -13.20 -13.46 32.84
CA ASN A 143 -14.28 -14.38 33.16
C ASN A 143 -15.12 -14.77 31.93
N ASP A 144 -15.07 -14.01 30.85
CA ASP A 144 -15.76 -14.34 29.61
C ASP A 144 -14.92 -15.32 28.78
N LYS A 145 -15.49 -16.50 28.47
CA LYS A 145 -14.81 -17.54 27.68
C LYS A 145 -14.76 -17.21 26.18
N ARG A 146 -15.57 -16.28 25.71
CA ARG A 146 -15.63 -15.89 24.30
C ARG A 146 -14.35 -15.16 23.88
N VAL A 147 -13.84 -15.49 22.70
CA VAL A 147 -12.71 -14.80 22.09
C VAL A 147 -13.20 -13.57 21.31
N TRP A 148 -14.39 -13.67 20.73
CA TRP A 148 -15.04 -12.64 19.95
C TRP A 148 -16.28 -12.14 20.65
N VAL A 149 -16.40 -10.82 20.75
CA VAL A 149 -17.56 -10.14 21.34
C VAL A 149 -18.02 -9.03 20.40
N PRO A 150 -19.31 -8.67 20.37
CA PRO A 150 -19.76 -7.51 19.64
C PRO A 150 -18.99 -6.26 20.04
N ASP A 151 -18.53 -5.49 19.04
CA ASP A 151 -17.80 -4.27 19.30
C ASP A 151 -18.72 -3.16 19.81
N ARG A 152 -18.30 -2.46 20.85
CA ARG A 152 -19.08 -1.40 21.49
C ARG A 152 -19.08 -0.10 20.67
N PHE A 153 -18.00 0.14 19.94
CA PHE A 153 -17.81 1.37 19.18
C PHE A 153 -18.28 1.26 17.73
N CYS A 154 -18.40 0.03 17.21
CA CYS A 154 -18.90 -0.22 15.87
C CYS A 154 -19.85 -1.42 15.87
N SER A 155 -21.15 -1.15 15.80
CA SER A 155 -22.23 -2.15 15.92
C SER A 155 -22.18 -3.29 14.90
N LEU A 156 -21.49 -3.09 13.77
CA LEU A 156 -21.32 -4.10 12.72
C LEU A 156 -20.04 -4.94 12.88
N ASN A 157 -19.25 -4.69 13.92
CA ASN A 157 -17.93 -5.27 14.09
C ASN A 157 -17.84 -6.15 15.36
N TYR A 158 -16.75 -6.90 15.43
CA TYR A 158 -16.39 -7.70 16.59
C TYR A 158 -15.05 -7.28 17.14
N SER A 159 -14.96 -7.18 18.47
CA SER A 159 -13.71 -7.01 19.20
C SER A 159 -13.21 -8.35 19.73
N THR A 160 -11.90 -8.46 19.87
CA THR A 160 -11.27 -9.61 20.53
C THR A 160 -11.16 -9.40 22.04
N ASN A 161 -11.39 -10.47 22.79
CA ASN A 161 -11.17 -10.43 24.24
C ASN A 161 -9.67 -10.45 24.55
N MET A 162 -9.11 -9.29 24.86
CA MET A 162 -7.69 -9.11 25.16
C MET A 162 -7.26 -9.73 26.51
N ALA A 163 -8.19 -10.20 27.34
CA ALA A 163 -7.84 -11.04 28.51
C ALA A 163 -7.50 -12.48 28.10
N ARG A 164 -7.88 -12.93 26.91
CA ARG A 164 -7.64 -14.30 26.43
C ARG A 164 -6.38 -14.37 25.58
N PRO A 165 -5.53 -15.42 25.77
CA PRO A 165 -4.34 -15.62 24.91
C PRO A 165 -4.70 -15.72 23.44
N ALA A 166 -5.78 -16.43 23.09
CA ALA A 166 -6.23 -16.55 21.70
C ALA A 166 -6.61 -15.19 21.08
N GLY A 167 -7.27 -14.29 21.83
CA GLY A 167 -7.59 -12.94 21.37
C GLY A 167 -6.34 -12.12 21.12
N LYS A 168 -5.35 -12.18 22.01
CA LYS A 168 -4.04 -11.52 21.83
C LYS A 168 -3.29 -12.05 20.61
N ILE A 169 -3.17 -13.38 20.49
CA ILE A 169 -2.46 -14.02 19.36
C ILE A 169 -3.12 -13.64 18.06
N PHE A 170 -4.44 -13.67 17.99
CA PHE A 170 -5.15 -13.28 16.76
C PHE A 170 -4.90 -11.81 16.42
N THR A 171 -5.10 -10.88 17.36
CA THR A 171 -4.94 -9.44 17.12
C THR A 171 -3.50 -9.08 16.72
N PHE A 172 -2.52 -9.51 17.54
CA PHE A 172 -1.12 -9.19 17.27
C PHE A 172 -0.56 -9.99 16.07
N GLY A 173 -1.06 -11.21 15.84
CA GLY A 173 -0.71 -12.00 14.67
C GLY A 173 -1.20 -11.36 13.37
N LEU A 174 -2.45 -10.87 13.35
CA LEU A 174 -3.00 -10.17 12.20
C LEU A 174 -2.23 -8.87 11.92
N LEU A 175 -2.01 -8.04 12.95
CA LEU A 175 -1.28 -6.78 12.81
C LEU A 175 0.19 -7.02 12.40
N GLY A 176 0.85 -7.98 13.03
CA GLY A 176 2.23 -8.35 12.68
C GLY A 176 2.34 -8.92 11.28
N GLY A 177 1.42 -9.80 10.89
CA GLY A 177 1.35 -10.34 9.53
C GLY A 177 1.14 -9.26 8.47
N ALA A 178 0.22 -8.32 8.73
CA ALA A 178 0.01 -7.17 7.84
C ALA A 178 1.26 -6.29 7.73
N ALA A 179 1.94 -6.01 8.85
CA ALA A 179 3.18 -5.23 8.86
C ALA A 179 4.31 -5.91 8.06
N VAL A 180 4.48 -7.22 8.22
CA VAL A 180 5.47 -7.99 7.45
C VAL A 180 5.12 -7.97 5.96
N MET A 181 3.85 -8.18 5.59
CA MET A 181 3.41 -8.13 4.21
C MET A 181 3.68 -6.76 3.59
N MET A 182 3.36 -5.66 4.30
CA MET A 182 3.64 -4.30 3.83
C MET A 182 5.14 -4.05 3.66
N LEU A 183 5.97 -4.53 4.61
CA LEU A 183 7.43 -4.40 4.50
C LEU A 183 7.95 -5.11 3.24
N VAL A 184 7.48 -6.32 2.95
CA VAL A 184 7.87 -7.06 1.74
C VAL A 184 7.46 -6.29 0.48
N LEU A 185 6.24 -5.75 0.43
CA LEU A 185 5.78 -4.93 -0.68
C LEU A 185 6.64 -3.67 -0.86
N PHE A 186 6.99 -2.98 0.23
CA PHE A 186 7.87 -1.81 0.16
C PHE A 186 9.24 -2.17 -0.42
N ILE A 187 9.85 -3.26 0.04
CA ILE A 187 11.14 -3.73 -0.50
C ILE A 187 11.03 -4.00 -2.01
N ILE A 188 9.96 -4.68 -2.44
CA ILE A 188 9.74 -4.97 -3.87
C ILE A 188 9.65 -3.67 -4.68
N PHE A 189 8.79 -2.72 -4.28
CA PHE A 189 8.60 -1.47 -5.01
C PHE A 189 9.83 -0.56 -4.97
N PHE A 190 10.55 -0.50 -3.83
CA PHE A 190 11.83 0.22 -3.76
C PHE A 190 12.88 -0.37 -4.72
N ARG A 191 12.97 -1.69 -4.78
CA ARG A 191 13.87 -2.33 -5.76
C ARG A 191 13.48 -2.01 -7.20
N MET A 192 12.17 -1.96 -7.50
CA MET A 192 11.69 -1.60 -8.85
C MET A 192 11.99 -0.16 -9.24
N ASP A 193 11.92 0.78 -8.28
CA ASP A 193 12.14 2.20 -8.55
C ASP A 193 13.63 2.57 -8.58
N PHE A 194 14.47 1.95 -7.75
CA PHE A 194 15.84 2.40 -7.50
C PHE A 194 16.94 1.45 -7.97
N MET A 195 16.64 0.16 -8.23
CA MET A 195 17.63 -0.73 -8.80
C MET A 195 17.69 -0.57 -10.31
N PRO A 196 18.86 -0.22 -10.85
CA PRO A 196 19.03 -0.11 -12.28
C PRO A 196 18.88 -1.48 -12.97
N ARG A 197 18.65 -1.43 -14.27
CA ARG A 197 18.55 -2.59 -15.14
C ARG A 197 19.76 -2.59 -16.05
N TYR A 198 20.34 -3.77 -16.22
CA TYR A 198 21.51 -3.92 -17.09
C TYR A 198 21.31 -5.09 -18.03
N LEU A 199 21.97 -4.98 -19.18
CA LEU A 199 22.29 -6.12 -20.03
C LEU A 199 23.72 -6.57 -19.69
N GLU A 200 23.86 -7.81 -19.27
CA GLU A 200 25.14 -8.47 -18.96
C GLU A 200 25.40 -9.53 -20.02
N LEU A 201 26.63 -9.59 -20.51
CA LEU A 201 27.08 -10.61 -21.46
C LEU A 201 28.08 -11.54 -20.76
N ASP A 202 27.84 -12.84 -20.84
CA ASP A 202 28.73 -13.87 -20.28
C ASP A 202 28.88 -15.00 -21.32
N GLY A 203 29.92 -14.87 -22.14
CA GLY A 203 30.18 -15.74 -23.28
C GLY A 203 29.05 -15.67 -24.32
N ASP A 204 28.39 -16.80 -24.57
CA ASP A 204 27.27 -16.91 -25.52
C ASP A 204 25.90 -16.57 -24.91
N ILE A 205 25.86 -16.15 -23.66
CA ILE A 205 24.64 -15.87 -22.91
C ILE A 205 24.52 -14.37 -22.63
N ALA A 206 23.39 -13.77 -23.05
CA ALA A 206 22.98 -12.44 -22.66
C ALA A 206 21.90 -12.50 -21.58
N LYS A 207 22.04 -11.67 -20.55
CA LYS A 207 21.10 -11.61 -19.42
C LYS A 207 20.67 -10.18 -19.18
N VAL A 208 19.37 -9.94 -19.19
CA VAL A 208 18.79 -8.70 -18.68
C VAL A 208 18.55 -8.87 -17.18
N SER A 209 19.39 -8.24 -16.38
CA SER A 209 19.22 -8.15 -14.92
C SER A 209 18.20 -7.06 -14.59
N SER A 210 17.12 -7.45 -13.94
CA SER A 210 16.04 -6.57 -13.51
C SER A 210 15.52 -7.04 -12.14
N PRO A 211 15.09 -6.14 -11.25
CA PRO A 211 14.50 -6.50 -9.95
C PRO A 211 13.31 -7.45 -10.06
N MET A 212 12.55 -7.32 -11.15
CA MET A 212 11.47 -8.23 -11.52
C MET A 212 11.58 -8.56 -13.01
N TYR A 213 11.13 -9.75 -13.40
CA TYR A 213 11.11 -10.22 -14.78
C TYR A 213 12.49 -10.31 -15.46
N PRO A 214 13.56 -10.79 -14.79
CA PRO A 214 14.83 -11.01 -15.48
C PRO A 214 14.63 -11.95 -16.67
N VAL A 215 15.43 -11.78 -17.72
CA VAL A 215 15.40 -12.65 -18.89
C VAL A 215 16.81 -13.02 -19.29
N THR A 216 17.00 -14.27 -19.76
CA THR A 216 18.27 -14.78 -20.27
C THR A 216 18.01 -15.37 -21.66
N PHE A 217 18.88 -15.12 -22.60
CA PHE A 217 18.82 -15.64 -23.97
C PHE A 217 20.22 -15.86 -24.51
N LYS A 218 20.35 -16.66 -25.57
CA LYS A 218 21.63 -16.87 -26.23
C LYS A 218 21.89 -15.78 -27.26
N VAL A 219 23.14 -15.33 -27.36
CA VAL A 219 23.54 -14.34 -28.35
C VAL A 219 23.30 -14.85 -29.76
N ASN A 220 23.49 -16.16 -30.01
CA ASN A 220 23.24 -16.82 -31.29
C ASN A 220 21.75 -16.89 -31.69
N ASP A 221 20.81 -16.69 -30.75
CA ASP A 221 19.37 -16.64 -31.05
C ASP A 221 18.92 -15.25 -31.52
N ILE A 222 19.79 -14.25 -31.51
CA ILE A 222 19.46 -12.87 -31.92
C ILE A 222 19.28 -12.84 -33.44
N LYS A 223 18.06 -12.44 -33.87
CA LYS A 223 17.68 -12.29 -35.28
C LYS A 223 17.86 -10.88 -35.80
N GLY A 224 17.83 -9.89 -34.91
CA GLY A 224 17.97 -8.49 -35.27
C GLY A 224 18.29 -7.62 -34.06
N LEU A 225 19.09 -6.59 -34.30
CA LEU A 225 19.46 -5.56 -33.33
C LEU A 225 19.24 -4.18 -33.94
N GLN A 226 18.59 -3.31 -33.18
CA GLN A 226 18.32 -1.93 -33.59
C GLN A 226 18.39 -0.98 -32.41
N LEU A 227 18.90 0.22 -32.63
CA LEU A 227 18.71 1.33 -31.71
C LEU A 227 17.54 2.19 -32.21
N LEU A 228 16.60 2.44 -31.32
CA LEU A 228 15.39 3.20 -31.62
C LEU A 228 15.40 4.48 -30.77
N ASP A 229 15.02 5.59 -31.33
CA ASP A 229 14.89 6.87 -30.60
C ASP A 229 13.67 6.88 -29.69
N GLU A 230 12.62 6.15 -30.08
CA GLU A 230 11.36 6.05 -29.35
C GLU A 230 10.84 4.60 -29.29
N MET A 231 9.82 4.37 -28.45
CA MET A 231 9.12 3.08 -28.42
C MET A 231 8.53 2.77 -29.81
N PRO A 232 8.60 1.51 -30.26
CA PRO A 232 7.95 1.11 -31.51
C PRO A 232 6.48 1.51 -31.54
N GLU A 233 5.98 1.88 -32.71
CA GLU A 233 4.56 2.13 -32.92
C GLU A 233 3.76 0.85 -32.64
N GLY A 234 2.57 0.99 -32.04
CA GLY A 234 1.69 -0.14 -31.76
C GLY A 234 0.95 -0.04 -30.42
N ASN A 235 0.00 -0.95 -30.25
CA ASN A 235 -0.80 -1.06 -29.05
C ASN A 235 -0.22 -2.11 -28.10
N PHE A 236 0.75 -1.70 -27.27
CA PHE A 236 1.36 -2.54 -26.26
C PHE A 236 0.42 -2.81 -25.10
N THR A 237 -0.16 -3.99 -25.05
CA THR A 237 -0.98 -4.45 -23.94
C THR A 237 -0.09 -5.11 -22.90
N ARG A 238 -0.10 -4.61 -21.67
CA ARG A 238 0.61 -5.22 -20.54
C ARG A 238 -0.06 -6.54 -20.15
N THR A 239 0.65 -7.66 -20.27
CA THR A 239 0.19 -8.98 -19.82
C THR A 239 0.62 -9.27 -18.39
N ASN A 240 1.83 -8.86 -18.01
CA ASN A 240 2.33 -8.97 -16.63
C ASN A 240 3.51 -8.00 -16.44
N GLY A 241 3.41 -7.08 -15.49
CA GLY A 241 4.49 -6.10 -15.26
C GLY A 241 3.99 -4.79 -14.69
N LEU A 242 4.88 -3.80 -14.69
CA LEU A 242 4.63 -2.41 -14.31
C LEU A 242 4.59 -1.53 -15.56
N ALA A 243 3.60 -0.64 -15.63
CA ALA A 243 3.52 0.43 -16.62
C ALA A 243 3.00 1.68 -15.90
N ASP A 244 3.86 2.64 -15.69
CA ASP A 244 3.56 3.93 -15.08
C ASP A 244 4.05 5.09 -15.95
N ASP A 245 3.98 6.31 -15.42
CA ASP A 245 4.39 7.51 -16.13
C ASP A 245 5.93 7.63 -16.29
N ARG A 246 6.72 6.75 -15.65
CA ARG A 246 8.19 6.77 -15.65
C ARG A 246 8.82 5.57 -16.36
N GLN A 247 8.16 4.41 -16.34
CA GLN A 247 8.78 3.18 -16.79
C GLN A 247 7.79 2.13 -17.28
N LEU A 248 8.29 1.27 -18.15
CA LEU A 248 7.61 0.06 -18.62
C LEU A 248 8.50 -1.13 -18.31
N VAL A 249 8.02 -2.08 -17.51
CA VAL A 249 8.80 -3.26 -17.09
C VAL A 249 7.95 -4.50 -17.10
N GLY A 250 8.42 -5.55 -17.77
CA GLY A 250 7.79 -6.85 -17.74
C GLY A 250 7.35 -7.37 -19.09
N LYS A 251 6.25 -8.11 -19.10
CA LYS A 251 5.71 -8.79 -20.29
C LYS A 251 4.62 -7.93 -20.92
N PHE A 252 4.78 -7.68 -22.19
CA PHE A 252 3.81 -6.96 -23.03
C PHE A 252 3.53 -7.77 -24.27
N ARG A 253 2.39 -7.51 -24.87
CA ARG A 253 2.00 -8.06 -26.18
C ARG A 253 1.52 -6.95 -27.08
N GLU A 254 2.00 -6.96 -28.32
CA GLU A 254 1.48 -6.18 -29.42
C GLU A 254 0.81 -7.16 -30.42
N LYS A 255 -0.33 -6.74 -31.00
CA LYS A 255 -1.17 -7.67 -31.80
C LYS A 255 -0.51 -8.18 -33.06
N GLU A 256 0.29 -7.36 -33.71
CA GLU A 256 0.89 -7.66 -35.02
C GLU A 256 2.30 -8.24 -34.88
N THR A 257 3.06 -7.76 -33.90
CA THR A 257 4.48 -8.08 -33.74
C THR A 257 4.78 -9.08 -32.63
N GLY A 258 3.78 -9.44 -31.81
CA GLY A 258 3.89 -10.56 -30.87
C GLY A 258 4.26 -10.17 -29.44
N ASP A 259 5.04 -11.03 -28.78
CA ASP A 259 5.39 -10.88 -27.36
C ASP A 259 6.67 -10.07 -27.15
N TYR A 260 6.64 -9.24 -26.10
CA TYR A 260 7.75 -8.38 -25.72
C TYR A 260 8.16 -8.56 -24.26
N ARG A 261 9.46 -8.40 -24.00
CA ARG A 261 10.06 -8.17 -22.70
C ARG A 261 10.56 -6.72 -22.66
N VAL A 262 9.90 -5.87 -21.90
CA VAL A 262 10.16 -4.42 -21.91
C VAL A 262 10.84 -4.01 -20.61
N TYR A 263 11.92 -3.24 -20.71
CA TYR A 263 12.73 -2.70 -19.63
C TYR A 263 13.10 -1.25 -19.95
N VAL A 264 12.10 -0.40 -20.12
CA VAL A 264 12.27 0.94 -20.66
C VAL A 264 11.95 2.00 -19.62
N TYR A 265 12.86 2.93 -19.41
CA TYR A 265 12.63 4.20 -18.73
C TYR A 265 12.08 5.20 -19.74
N ARG A 266 10.93 5.79 -19.44
CA ARG A 266 10.31 6.78 -20.35
C ARG A 266 11.10 8.07 -20.38
N GLY A 267 11.25 8.65 -21.57
CA GLY A 267 11.98 9.90 -21.78
C GLY A 267 13.50 9.72 -21.87
N TYR A 268 13.99 8.48 -21.90
CA TYR A 268 15.39 8.16 -22.15
C TYR A 268 15.53 7.42 -23.47
N SER A 269 16.50 7.82 -24.28
CA SER A 269 16.84 7.20 -25.56
C SER A 269 18.38 7.08 -25.73
N PRO A 270 18.85 6.20 -26.61
CA PRO A 270 18.07 5.28 -27.43
C PRO A 270 17.59 4.03 -26.67
N ILE A 271 16.61 3.34 -27.27
CA ILE A 271 16.10 2.05 -26.82
C ILE A 271 16.75 0.95 -27.66
N LEU A 272 17.44 0.01 -27.03
CA LEU A 272 17.95 -1.16 -27.70
C LEU A 272 16.84 -2.18 -27.89
N LYS A 273 16.55 -2.50 -29.14
CA LYS A 273 15.62 -3.56 -29.58
C LYS A 273 16.43 -4.79 -29.96
N ILE A 274 16.11 -5.92 -29.33
CA ILE A 274 16.72 -7.24 -29.57
C ILE A 274 15.62 -8.20 -30.00
N GLU A 275 15.64 -8.64 -31.25
CA GLU A 275 14.66 -9.58 -31.80
C GLU A 275 15.13 -11.02 -31.58
N LEU A 276 14.30 -11.81 -30.90
CA LEU A 276 14.50 -13.22 -30.62
C LEU A 276 13.38 -14.05 -31.27
N PRO A 277 13.53 -15.37 -31.43
CA PRO A 277 12.52 -16.23 -32.06
C PRO A 277 11.14 -16.18 -31.43
N GLU A 278 11.06 -16.06 -30.10
CA GLU A 278 9.81 -16.15 -29.35
C GLU A 278 9.29 -14.78 -28.87
N TYR A 279 10.16 -13.79 -28.70
CA TYR A 279 9.80 -12.47 -28.20
C TYR A 279 10.88 -11.43 -28.56
N THR A 280 10.50 -10.18 -28.46
CA THR A 280 11.43 -9.04 -28.62
C THR A 280 11.75 -8.43 -27.24
N VAL A 281 13.02 -8.12 -27.00
CA VAL A 281 13.48 -7.38 -25.83
C VAL A 281 13.62 -5.91 -26.20
N LEU A 282 13.07 -5.02 -25.35
CA LEU A 282 13.27 -3.59 -25.40
C LEU A 282 13.91 -3.13 -24.11
N ILE A 283 15.10 -2.56 -24.17
CA ILE A 283 15.84 -2.09 -22.99
C ILE A 283 16.50 -0.75 -23.26
N ASN A 284 16.45 0.15 -22.29
CA ASN A 284 17.28 1.36 -22.27
C ASN A 284 17.87 1.60 -20.87
N SER A 285 18.70 2.63 -20.76
CA SER A 285 19.30 3.06 -19.50
C SER A 285 19.01 4.54 -19.23
N MET A 286 19.07 4.94 -17.95
CA MET A 286 19.13 6.35 -17.57
C MET A 286 20.54 6.94 -17.75
N GLU A 287 21.58 6.09 -17.91
CA GLU A 287 22.96 6.48 -18.16
C GLU A 287 23.14 6.71 -19.66
N GLU A 288 23.65 7.89 -20.02
CA GLU A 288 23.88 8.28 -21.39
C GLU A 288 24.96 7.37 -22.04
N GLY A 289 24.70 6.93 -23.27
CA GLY A 289 25.62 6.06 -24.00
C GLY A 289 25.58 4.57 -23.61
N GLN A 290 24.86 4.18 -22.57
CA GLN A 290 24.87 2.79 -22.11
C GLN A 290 24.14 1.83 -23.08
N ALA A 291 23.04 2.27 -23.69
CA ALA A 291 22.34 1.45 -24.67
C ALA A 291 23.15 1.23 -25.94
N GLU A 292 23.89 2.23 -26.37
CA GLU A 292 24.84 2.15 -27.50
C GLU A 292 26.04 1.26 -27.19
N LEU A 293 26.50 1.24 -25.92
CA LEU A 293 27.55 0.35 -25.47
C LEU A 293 27.07 -1.11 -25.60
N TRP A 294 25.92 -1.45 -25.03
CA TRP A 294 25.31 -2.78 -25.16
C TRP A 294 25.12 -3.20 -26.62
N TYR A 295 24.67 -2.28 -27.47
CA TYR A 295 24.51 -2.55 -28.89
C TYR A 295 25.84 -2.94 -29.56
N ARG A 296 26.93 -2.21 -29.26
CA ARG A 296 28.27 -2.49 -29.80
C ARG A 296 28.84 -3.80 -29.29
N GLU A 297 28.67 -4.08 -28.01
CA GLU A 297 29.11 -5.35 -27.39
C GLU A 297 28.40 -6.54 -28.04
N LEU A 298 27.07 -6.49 -28.18
CA LEU A 298 26.31 -7.58 -28.83
C LEU A 298 26.71 -7.78 -30.29
N ILE A 299 26.95 -6.73 -31.06
CA ILE A 299 27.43 -6.85 -32.45
C ILE A 299 28.81 -7.51 -32.49
N SER A 300 29.71 -7.12 -31.59
CA SER A 300 31.05 -7.72 -31.51
C SER A 300 30.97 -9.22 -31.24
N ASP A 301 30.12 -9.62 -30.29
CA ASP A 301 29.98 -11.03 -29.89
C ASP A 301 29.31 -11.85 -31.00
N ILE A 302 28.28 -11.35 -31.66
CA ILE A 302 27.66 -12.01 -32.83
C ILE A 302 28.71 -12.23 -33.93
N THR A 303 29.50 -11.21 -34.26
CA THR A 303 30.53 -11.30 -35.31
C THR A 303 31.62 -12.28 -34.92
N ALA A 304 32.04 -12.33 -33.67
CA ALA A 304 33.04 -13.27 -33.16
C ALA A 304 32.52 -14.73 -33.26
N LEU A 305 31.28 -14.99 -32.93
CA LEU A 305 30.65 -16.32 -32.99
C LEU A 305 30.49 -16.80 -34.44
N GLU A 306 30.11 -15.93 -35.37
CA GLU A 306 30.01 -16.26 -36.80
C GLU A 306 31.40 -16.62 -37.41
N THR A 307 32.46 -15.96 -36.96
CA THR A 307 33.83 -16.28 -37.42
C THR A 307 34.34 -17.62 -36.89
N VAL A 308 33.93 -18.05 -35.71
CA VAL A 308 34.26 -19.38 -35.13
C VAL A 308 33.56 -20.49 -35.89
N ASP A 309 32.25 -20.33 -36.21
CA ASP A 309 31.50 -21.35 -36.96
C ASP A 309 32.04 -21.56 -38.40
N ILE A 310 32.43 -20.50 -39.08
CA ILE A 310 33.03 -20.58 -40.43
C ILE A 310 34.41 -21.24 -40.36
N GLY A 311 35.12 -21.20 -39.22
CA GLY A 311 36.44 -21.82 -39.00
C GLY A 311 36.37 -23.35 -38.80
N ILE A 312 35.25 -23.87 -38.30
CA ILE A 312 35.05 -25.30 -38.02
C ILE A 312 34.69 -26.09 -39.30
N ASP A 313 33.99 -25.46 -40.24
CA ASP A 313 33.63 -26.09 -41.54
C ASP A 313 34.81 -26.19 -42.56
N ARG A 314 36.01 -25.80 -42.16
CA ARG A 314 37.21 -25.86 -43.02
C ARG A 314 38.31 -26.81 -42.55
N ILE A 315 38.03 -27.70 -41.60
CA ILE A 315 38.90 -28.79 -41.19
C ILE A 315 38.18 -30.12 -41.48
#